data_c2f25836232450892287163ab66690cd
#
_entry.id   c2f25836232450892287163ab66690cd
#
_cell.length_a   1.000
_cell.length_b   1.000
_cell.length_c   1.000
_cell.angle_alpha   90.00
_cell.angle_beta   90.00
_cell.angle_gamma   90.00
#
_symmetry.space_group_name_H-M   'P 1'
#
loop_
_entity.id
_entity.type
_entity.pdbx_description
1 polymer ?
#
loop_
_entity_poly.entity_id
_entity_poly.type
_entity_poly.pdbx_seq_one_letter_code
_entity_poly.pdbx_strand_id
1 'polypeptide(L)'
;VATADDTFRAEHAVGFAKSRGEDEVLLPAVGDRVAVRRAPGHDMGVIECVLPRRTSFERWRGRARGERQVLCSNVDSVLIVQALGAGEVLLDRVARSLVLALDCDAEPVVVLTKADRCDADELERDLDRVRRLVGQDVRVIVTSSAEGLGLDEVRACVPAGSCAMILGESGAGKSTLLNALLG
;
A
#
# COMPACT_ATOMS: atom_id res chain seq x y z
N VAL A 1 2.47 -15.23 9.26
CA VAL A 1 2.62 -14.23 10.33
C VAL A 1 4.11 -13.99 10.55
N ALA A 2 4.50 -12.72 10.64
CA ALA A 2 5.85 -12.29 10.99
C ALA A 2 5.86 -11.76 12.44
N THR A 3 6.91 -12.05 13.16
CA THR A 3 7.24 -11.49 14.48
C THR A 3 8.58 -10.75 14.41
N ALA A 4 9.05 -10.21 15.51
CA ALA A 4 10.38 -9.58 15.56
C ALA A 4 11.50 -10.57 15.23
N ASP A 5 11.34 -11.86 15.60
CA ASP A 5 12.39 -12.87 15.57
C ASP A 5 12.17 -13.96 14.51
N ASP A 6 10.95 -14.13 13.99
CA ASP A 6 10.61 -15.28 13.14
C ASP A 6 9.44 -15.00 12.19
N THR A 7 9.36 -15.80 11.13
CA THR A 7 8.21 -15.83 10.22
C THR A 7 7.68 -17.25 10.11
N PHE A 8 6.41 -17.46 10.38
CA PHE A 8 5.79 -18.77 10.38
C PHE A 8 4.38 -18.78 9.78
N ARG A 9 3.89 -19.95 9.43
CA ARG A 9 2.53 -20.15 8.96
C ARG A 9 1.55 -20.16 10.13
N ALA A 10 0.36 -19.58 9.94
CA ALA A 10 -0.71 -19.64 10.92
C ALA A 10 -2.07 -19.80 10.22
N GLU A 11 -2.99 -20.50 10.87
CA GLU A 11 -4.38 -20.66 10.47
C GLU A 11 -5.28 -19.97 11.48
N HIS A 12 -6.51 -19.61 11.09
CA HIS A 12 -7.46 -19.09 12.06
C HIS A 12 -8.00 -20.24 12.94
N ALA A 13 -8.31 -19.96 14.20
CA ALA A 13 -9.00 -20.88 15.07
C ALA A 13 -10.36 -21.29 14.46
N VAL A 14 -10.75 -22.54 14.61
CA VAL A 14 -12.05 -23.09 14.07
C VAL A 14 -13.26 -22.28 14.54
N GLY A 15 -13.18 -21.63 15.69
CA GLY A 15 -14.22 -20.75 16.24
C GLY A 15 -14.11 -19.29 15.83
N PHE A 16 -13.11 -18.89 15.05
CA PHE A 16 -12.81 -17.50 14.73
C PHE A 16 -14.01 -16.76 14.09
N ALA A 17 -14.77 -17.46 13.24
CA ALA A 17 -15.97 -16.94 12.61
C ALA A 17 -17.24 -17.03 13.49
N LYS A 18 -17.20 -17.78 14.61
CA LYS A 18 -18.36 -18.03 15.48
C LYS A 18 -18.41 -17.16 16.73
N SER A 19 -17.34 -16.46 17.08
CA SER A 19 -17.24 -15.66 18.31
C SER A 19 -17.87 -14.27 18.18
N ARG A 20 -18.79 -14.07 17.22
CA ARG A 20 -19.43 -12.78 16.97
C ARG A 20 -20.94 -12.83 17.13
N GLY A 21 -21.42 -11.97 18.02
CA GLY A 21 -22.73 -11.36 17.88
C GLY A 21 -22.76 -10.44 16.66
N GLU A 22 -23.88 -10.30 16.06
CA GLU A 22 -24.40 -9.50 14.92
C GLU A 22 -23.48 -8.63 14.04
N ASP A 23 -22.17 -8.48 14.34
CA ASP A 23 -21.23 -7.66 13.60
C ASP A 23 -20.17 -8.49 12.85
N GLU A 24 -19.86 -8.05 11.67
CA GLU A 24 -18.95 -8.52 10.61
C GLU A 24 -17.76 -9.40 11.05
N VAL A 25 -17.59 -10.58 10.46
CA VAL A 25 -16.42 -11.45 10.70
C VAL A 25 -15.14 -10.77 10.23
N LEU A 26 -14.29 -10.36 11.17
CA LEU A 26 -13.02 -9.70 10.89
C LEU A 26 -11.97 -10.74 10.46
N LEU A 27 -12.00 -11.16 9.21
CA LEU A 27 -10.96 -12.03 8.69
C LEU A 27 -9.61 -11.29 8.70
N PRO A 28 -8.51 -11.97 9.04
CA PRO A 28 -7.18 -11.41 8.96
C PRO A 28 -6.86 -10.96 7.53
N ALA A 29 -6.33 -9.75 7.40
CA ALA A 29 -5.83 -9.17 6.15
C ALA A 29 -4.32 -8.90 6.27
N VAL A 30 -3.69 -8.61 5.13
CA VAL A 30 -2.30 -8.18 5.12
C VAL A 30 -2.16 -6.88 5.93
N GLY A 31 -1.14 -6.81 6.80
CA GLY A 31 -0.92 -5.67 7.70
C GLY A 31 -1.62 -5.77 9.06
N ASP A 32 -2.52 -6.76 9.26
CA ASP A 32 -3.14 -6.94 10.56
C ASP A 32 -2.14 -7.36 11.65
N ARG A 33 -2.31 -6.80 12.82
CA ARG A 33 -1.72 -7.32 14.04
C ARG A 33 -2.65 -8.39 14.61
N VAL A 34 -2.10 -9.55 14.91
CA VAL A 34 -2.88 -10.70 15.36
C VAL A 34 -2.31 -11.30 16.64
N ALA A 35 -3.17 -11.77 17.54
CA ALA A 35 -2.74 -12.64 18.63
C ALA A 35 -2.66 -14.07 18.11
N VAL A 36 -1.50 -14.72 18.32
CA VAL A 36 -1.25 -16.07 17.84
C VAL A 36 -0.82 -16.95 19.00
N ARG A 37 -1.44 -18.11 19.11
CA ARG A 37 -0.97 -19.19 19.98
C ARG A 37 -0.14 -20.17 19.16
N ARG A 38 1.09 -20.42 19.58
CA ARG A 38 1.99 -21.40 18.97
C ARG A 38 2.43 -22.39 20.06
N ALA A 39 2.17 -23.68 19.83
CA ALA A 39 2.65 -24.71 20.73
C ALA A 39 4.16 -24.92 20.52
N PRO A 40 4.93 -25.20 21.59
CA PRO A 40 6.37 -25.51 21.48
C PRO A 40 6.60 -26.69 20.52
N GLY A 41 7.55 -26.53 19.57
CA GLY A 41 7.89 -27.56 18.60
C GLY A 41 6.92 -27.69 17.40
N HIS A 42 5.92 -26.83 17.28
CA HIS A 42 5.04 -26.79 16.11
C HIS A 42 5.43 -25.67 15.15
N ASP A 43 5.43 -25.98 13.86
CA ASP A 43 5.76 -25.01 12.79
C ASP A 43 4.56 -24.09 12.43
N MET A 44 3.36 -24.41 12.92
CA MET A 44 2.14 -23.66 12.67
C MET A 44 1.61 -23.00 13.93
N GLY A 45 1.17 -21.73 13.77
CA GLY A 45 0.44 -20.99 14.78
C GLY A 45 -1.09 -21.01 14.55
N VAL A 46 -1.85 -20.66 15.56
CA VAL A 46 -3.30 -20.46 15.49
C VAL A 46 -3.61 -19.00 15.80
N ILE A 47 -4.18 -18.28 14.84
CA ILE A 47 -4.63 -16.90 15.03
C ILE A 47 -5.90 -16.94 15.89
N GLU A 48 -5.85 -16.34 17.07
CA GLU A 48 -6.94 -16.29 18.04
C GLU A 48 -7.80 -15.03 17.88
N CYS A 49 -7.19 -13.90 17.54
CA CYS A 49 -7.93 -12.68 17.23
C CYS A 49 -7.11 -11.73 16.37
N VAL A 50 -7.80 -10.81 15.68
CA VAL A 50 -7.22 -9.64 15.04
C VAL A 50 -7.32 -8.47 16.02
N LEU A 51 -6.21 -7.79 16.25
CA LEU A 51 -6.17 -6.59 17.08
C LEU A 51 -6.81 -5.39 16.35
N PRO A 52 -7.23 -4.34 17.07
CA PRO A 52 -7.82 -3.16 16.46
C PRO A 52 -6.93 -2.58 15.35
N ARG A 53 -7.54 -2.31 14.21
CA ARG A 53 -6.88 -1.67 13.07
C ARG A 53 -6.81 -0.16 13.29
N ARG A 54 -5.70 0.47 12.89
CA ARG A 54 -5.58 1.93 12.81
C ARG A 54 -6.16 2.45 11.50
N THR A 55 -5.81 1.76 10.42
CA THR A 55 -6.24 2.06 9.05
C THR A 55 -6.72 0.79 8.38
N SER A 56 -7.66 0.89 7.44
CA SER A 56 -8.08 -0.24 6.62
C SER A 56 -8.41 0.19 5.20
N PHE A 57 -7.85 -0.52 4.24
CA PHE A 57 -8.20 -0.42 2.84
C PHE A 57 -9.26 -1.46 2.51
N GLU A 58 -10.46 -0.99 2.16
CA GLU A 58 -11.62 -1.85 1.94
C GLU A 58 -12.12 -1.77 0.50
N ARG A 59 -12.63 -2.87 0.02
CA ARG A 59 -13.29 -2.96 -1.28
C ARG A 59 -14.63 -3.67 -1.13
N TRP A 60 -15.66 -3.17 -1.80
CA TRP A 60 -16.92 -3.88 -1.93
C TRP A 60 -16.78 -5.08 -2.87
N ARG A 61 -17.17 -6.26 -2.43
CA ARG A 61 -17.20 -7.48 -3.22
C ARG A 61 -18.65 -7.89 -3.46
N GLY A 62 -19.10 -7.90 -4.73
CA GLY A 62 -20.44 -8.33 -5.13
C GLY A 62 -21.39 -7.21 -5.58
N ARG A 63 -22.44 -7.58 -6.34
CA ARG A 63 -23.34 -6.61 -7.02
C ARG A 63 -24.57 -6.18 -6.19
N ALA A 64 -25.06 -6.97 -5.24
CA ALA A 64 -26.34 -6.66 -4.57
C ALA A 64 -26.35 -6.78 -3.03
N ARG A 65 -25.45 -7.55 -2.45
CA ARG A 65 -25.18 -7.64 -1.01
C ARG A 65 -23.68 -7.66 -0.81
N GLY A 66 -23.03 -6.55 -1.20
CA GLY A 66 -21.58 -6.48 -1.17
C GLY A 66 -21.06 -6.68 0.24
N GLU A 67 -20.24 -7.71 0.42
CA GLU A 67 -19.40 -7.83 1.62
C GLU A 67 -18.22 -6.87 1.50
N ARG A 68 -17.92 -6.16 2.56
CA ARG A 68 -16.68 -5.39 2.67
C ARG A 68 -15.52 -6.36 2.78
N GLN A 69 -14.60 -6.29 1.84
CA GLN A 69 -13.36 -7.04 1.90
C GLN A 69 -12.22 -6.09 2.24
N VAL A 70 -11.58 -6.31 3.38
CA VAL A 70 -10.35 -5.61 3.72
C VAL A 70 -9.23 -6.18 2.86
N LEU A 71 -8.57 -5.33 2.10
CA LEU A 71 -7.43 -5.68 1.25
C LEU A 71 -6.13 -5.64 2.04
N CYS A 72 -5.95 -4.58 2.84
CA CYS A 72 -4.85 -4.43 3.77
C CYS A 72 -5.24 -3.50 4.91
N SER A 73 -4.49 -3.55 6.00
CA SER A 73 -4.72 -2.76 7.22
C SER A 73 -3.41 -2.20 7.76
N ASN A 74 -3.53 -1.24 8.68
CA ASN A 74 -2.41 -0.59 9.36
C ASN A 74 -1.36 -0.05 8.37
N VAL A 75 -1.85 0.50 7.24
CA VAL A 75 -1.03 1.16 6.23
C VAL A 75 -0.66 2.56 6.75
N ASP A 76 0.63 2.85 6.76
CA ASP A 76 1.15 4.16 7.18
C ASP A 76 1.23 5.12 6.00
N SER A 77 1.62 4.62 4.82
CA SER A 77 1.74 5.44 3.60
C SER A 77 1.20 4.74 2.35
N VAL A 78 0.74 5.52 1.39
CA VAL A 78 0.27 5.05 0.08
C VAL A 78 1.13 5.66 -1.01
N LEU A 79 1.93 4.83 -1.68
CA LEU A 79 2.72 5.21 -2.83
C LEU A 79 1.84 5.17 -4.10
N ILE A 80 1.47 6.34 -4.60
CA ILE A 80 0.66 6.52 -5.82
C ILE A 80 1.61 6.59 -7.02
N VAL A 81 1.77 5.49 -7.73
CA VAL A 81 2.77 5.33 -8.79
C VAL A 81 2.19 5.63 -10.15
N GLN A 82 2.82 6.57 -10.88
CA GLN A 82 2.50 6.94 -12.25
C GLN A 82 3.77 6.92 -13.11
N ALA A 83 3.67 6.42 -14.34
CA ALA A 83 4.79 6.42 -15.27
C ALA A 83 4.85 7.73 -16.06
N LEU A 84 6.05 8.25 -16.21
CA LEU A 84 6.41 9.31 -17.15
C LEU A 84 6.77 8.74 -18.54
N GLY A 85 6.80 9.56 -19.57
CA GLY A 85 7.26 9.20 -20.91
C GLY A 85 6.33 8.26 -21.70
N ALA A 86 5.08 8.07 -21.25
CA ALA A 86 4.05 7.29 -21.94
C ALA A 86 2.85 8.17 -22.36
N GLY A 87 3.08 9.44 -22.58
CA GLY A 87 2.09 10.49 -22.71
C GLY A 87 1.90 11.25 -21.39
N GLU A 88 0.90 12.12 -21.34
CA GLU A 88 0.65 12.93 -20.14
C GLU A 88 0.23 12.10 -18.94
N VAL A 89 0.70 12.48 -17.76
CA VAL A 89 0.25 11.86 -16.48
C VAL A 89 -1.26 12.04 -16.31
N LEU A 90 -1.94 10.93 -16.02
CA LEU A 90 -3.38 10.90 -15.87
C LEU A 90 -3.82 11.41 -14.51
N LEU A 91 -4.08 12.71 -14.40
CA LEU A 91 -4.40 13.40 -13.14
C LEU A 91 -5.64 12.81 -12.44
N ASP A 92 -6.67 12.38 -13.18
CA ASP A 92 -7.86 11.75 -12.60
C ASP A 92 -7.54 10.50 -11.78
N ARG A 93 -6.51 9.76 -12.18
CA ARG A 93 -6.05 8.55 -11.48
C ARG A 93 -5.28 8.89 -10.23
N VAL A 94 -4.43 9.91 -10.32
CA VAL A 94 -3.74 10.45 -9.13
C VAL A 94 -4.77 10.92 -8.13
N ALA A 95 -5.77 11.71 -8.55
CA ALA A 95 -6.84 12.22 -7.69
C ALA A 95 -7.63 11.11 -7.00
N ARG A 96 -8.05 10.07 -7.75
CA ARG A 96 -8.77 8.92 -7.17
C ARG A 96 -7.93 8.17 -6.14
N SER A 97 -6.65 7.95 -6.43
CA SER A 97 -5.74 7.27 -5.51
C SER A 97 -5.45 8.12 -4.27
N LEU A 98 -5.39 9.45 -4.43
CA LEU A 98 -5.22 10.40 -3.35
C LEU A 98 -6.42 10.35 -2.39
N VAL A 99 -7.65 10.41 -2.92
CA VAL A 99 -8.88 10.28 -2.12
C VAL A 99 -8.89 8.96 -1.36
N LEU A 100 -8.55 7.84 -2.01
CA LEU A 100 -8.49 6.54 -1.34
C LEU A 100 -7.46 6.50 -0.20
N ALA A 101 -6.31 7.16 -0.37
CA ALA A 101 -5.28 7.22 0.68
C ALA A 101 -5.77 8.05 1.88
N LEU A 102 -6.37 9.21 1.61
CA LEU A 102 -6.89 10.10 2.64
C LEU A 102 -8.09 9.49 3.39
N ASP A 103 -8.99 8.81 2.69
CA ASP A 103 -10.14 8.11 3.31
C ASP A 103 -9.69 6.99 4.27
N CYS A 104 -8.46 6.50 4.11
CA CYS A 104 -7.89 5.45 4.95
C CYS A 104 -6.93 5.99 6.03
N ASP A 105 -6.86 7.31 6.23
CA ASP A 105 -5.91 7.96 7.15
C ASP A 105 -4.44 7.56 6.91
N ALA A 106 -4.07 7.27 5.66
CA ALA A 106 -2.71 6.92 5.27
C ALA A 106 -2.03 8.10 4.55
N GLU A 107 -0.73 8.32 4.80
CA GLU A 107 0.03 9.41 4.17
C GLU A 107 0.19 9.17 2.65
N PRO A 108 -0.36 10.02 1.77
CA PRO A 108 -0.18 9.87 0.33
C PRO A 108 1.18 10.39 -0.11
N VAL A 109 1.83 9.62 -1.00
CA VAL A 109 3.07 10.01 -1.68
C VAL A 109 2.93 9.71 -3.16
N VAL A 110 3.04 10.70 -4.02
CA VAL A 110 3.03 10.49 -5.47
C VAL A 110 4.43 10.17 -5.96
N VAL A 111 4.59 9.06 -6.67
CA VAL A 111 5.85 8.62 -7.24
C VAL A 111 5.76 8.59 -8.75
N LEU A 112 6.43 9.52 -9.41
CA LEU A 112 6.53 9.59 -10.86
C LEU A 112 7.73 8.76 -11.31
N THR A 113 7.46 7.62 -11.96
CA THR A 113 8.50 6.65 -12.36
C THR A 113 8.92 6.85 -13.81
N LYS A 114 10.04 6.20 -14.20
CA LYS A 114 10.58 6.19 -15.56
C LYS A 114 10.98 7.59 -16.07
N ALA A 115 11.56 8.40 -15.19
CA ALA A 115 12.05 9.73 -15.57
C ALA A 115 13.09 9.68 -16.71
N ASP A 116 13.80 8.55 -16.85
CA ASP A 116 14.70 8.24 -17.94
C ASP A 116 14.04 8.18 -19.34
N ARG A 117 12.71 8.23 -19.41
CA ARG A 117 11.93 8.10 -20.66
C ARG A 117 11.25 9.37 -21.12
N CYS A 118 11.41 10.46 -20.41
CA CYS A 118 10.85 11.76 -20.80
C CYS A 118 11.98 12.81 -20.92
N ASP A 119 11.75 13.81 -21.75
CA ASP A 119 12.63 14.96 -21.81
C ASP A 119 12.37 15.93 -20.64
N ALA A 120 13.22 16.95 -20.50
CA ALA A 120 13.15 17.90 -19.40
C ALA A 120 11.85 18.72 -19.40
N ASP A 121 11.36 19.11 -20.57
CA ASP A 121 10.15 19.94 -20.71
C ASP A 121 8.89 19.12 -20.38
N GLU A 122 8.86 17.85 -20.78
CA GLU A 122 7.79 16.90 -20.43
C GLU A 122 7.76 16.64 -18.92
N LEU A 123 8.92 16.42 -18.32
CA LEU A 123 9.06 16.19 -16.88
C LEU A 123 8.57 17.41 -16.09
N GLU A 124 9.03 18.59 -16.42
CA GLU A 124 8.65 19.83 -15.74
C GLU A 124 7.14 20.06 -15.83
N ARG A 125 6.58 19.95 -17.03
CA ARG A 125 5.14 20.08 -17.28
C ARG A 125 4.30 19.11 -16.45
N ASP A 126 4.65 17.82 -16.45
CA ASP A 126 3.86 16.81 -15.75
C ASP A 126 4.04 16.93 -14.22
N LEU A 127 5.24 17.26 -13.77
CA LEU A 127 5.51 17.53 -12.35
C LEU A 127 4.69 18.72 -11.84
N ASP A 128 4.65 19.82 -12.59
CA ASP A 128 3.86 21.00 -12.26
C ASP A 128 2.36 20.70 -12.20
N ARG A 129 1.84 19.92 -13.16
CA ARG A 129 0.43 19.52 -13.19
C ARG A 129 0.06 18.67 -11.97
N VAL A 130 0.92 17.71 -11.62
CA VAL A 130 0.71 16.86 -10.44
C VAL A 130 0.78 17.69 -9.17
N ARG A 131 1.78 18.55 -9.00
CA ARG A 131 1.92 19.42 -7.81
C ARG A 131 0.73 20.36 -7.62
N ARG A 132 0.19 20.92 -8.70
CA ARG A 132 -1.04 21.74 -8.63
C ARG A 132 -2.26 20.94 -8.18
N LEU A 133 -2.35 19.67 -8.58
CA LEU A 133 -3.46 18.79 -8.20
C LEU A 133 -3.39 18.41 -6.71
N VAL A 134 -2.20 17.98 -6.24
CA VAL A 134 -2.06 17.39 -4.90
C VAL A 134 -1.78 18.43 -3.80
N GLY A 135 -1.38 19.64 -4.17
CA GLY A 135 -1.02 20.69 -3.22
C GLY A 135 0.38 20.54 -2.63
N GLN A 136 0.67 21.34 -1.59
CA GLN A 136 1.99 21.38 -0.97
C GLN A 136 2.19 20.32 0.11
N ASP A 137 1.11 19.77 0.64
CA ASP A 137 1.14 18.81 1.75
C ASP A 137 1.45 17.37 1.29
N VAL A 138 1.33 17.09 -0.01
CA VAL A 138 1.60 15.77 -0.58
C VAL A 138 2.96 15.76 -1.27
N ARG A 139 3.81 14.84 -0.85
CA ARG A 139 5.12 14.66 -1.49
C ARG A 139 4.98 14.11 -2.91
N VAL A 140 5.73 14.71 -3.85
CA VAL A 140 5.85 14.24 -5.23
C VAL A 140 7.32 13.93 -5.50
N ILE A 141 7.63 12.66 -5.74
CA ILE A 141 8.99 12.16 -5.94
C ILE A 141 9.12 11.68 -7.38
N VAL A 142 10.16 12.15 -8.07
CA VAL A 142 10.51 11.70 -9.42
C VAL A 142 11.55 10.59 -9.31
N THR A 143 11.33 9.47 -10.00
CA THR A 143 12.21 8.31 -9.90
C THR A 143 12.57 7.72 -11.28
N SER A 144 13.77 7.19 -11.37
CA SER A 144 14.20 6.25 -12.40
C SER A 144 14.88 5.06 -11.73
N SER A 145 14.23 3.90 -11.77
CA SER A 145 14.83 2.67 -11.23
C SER A 145 16.03 2.21 -12.08
N ALA A 146 16.12 2.61 -13.35
CA ALA A 146 17.24 2.29 -14.23
C ALA A 146 18.51 3.08 -13.86
N GLU A 147 18.34 4.31 -13.37
CA GLU A 147 19.42 5.22 -13.01
C GLU A 147 19.61 5.34 -11.50
N GLY A 148 18.78 4.71 -10.70
CA GLY A 148 18.82 4.84 -9.24
C GLY A 148 18.32 6.18 -8.70
N LEU A 149 17.70 7.03 -9.56
CA LEU A 149 17.22 8.35 -9.19
C LEU A 149 16.02 8.28 -8.24
N GLY A 150 16.03 9.08 -7.18
CA GLY A 150 14.90 9.30 -6.26
C GLY A 150 14.53 8.10 -5.37
N LEU A 151 15.26 6.99 -5.43
CA LEU A 151 14.94 5.78 -4.67
C LEU A 151 15.09 5.99 -3.16
N ASP A 152 16.11 6.73 -2.72
CA ASP A 152 16.35 7.00 -1.30
C ASP A 152 15.27 7.91 -0.71
N GLU A 153 14.72 8.84 -1.51
CA GLU A 153 13.59 9.67 -1.11
C GLU A 153 12.34 8.82 -0.89
N VAL A 154 12.08 7.85 -1.78
CA VAL A 154 10.97 6.90 -1.60
C VAL A 154 11.20 6.01 -0.38
N ARG A 155 12.43 5.51 -0.16
CA ARG A 155 12.77 4.75 1.06
C ARG A 155 12.49 5.53 2.33
N ALA A 156 12.83 6.83 2.34
CA ALA A 156 12.58 7.70 3.49
C ALA A 156 11.07 7.86 3.81
N CYS A 157 10.18 7.67 2.83
CA CYS A 157 8.74 7.68 3.05
C CYS A 157 8.19 6.36 3.66
N VAL A 158 9.02 5.31 3.68
CA VAL A 158 8.65 3.99 4.21
C VAL A 158 9.72 3.53 5.21
N PRO A 159 9.77 4.16 6.39
CA PRO A 159 10.78 3.81 7.39
C PRO A 159 10.60 2.38 7.91
N ALA A 160 11.66 1.83 8.50
CA ALA A 160 11.63 0.48 9.07
C ALA A 160 10.48 0.33 10.10
N GLY A 161 9.72 -0.75 9.98
CA GLY A 161 8.57 -1.03 10.84
C GLY A 161 7.26 -0.37 10.40
N SER A 162 7.26 0.43 9.32
CA SER A 162 6.05 0.95 8.69
C SER A 162 5.52 0.02 7.59
N CYS A 163 4.26 0.21 7.22
CA CYS A 163 3.59 -0.52 6.15
C CYS A 163 3.20 0.45 5.05
N ALA A 164 3.65 0.21 3.83
CA ALA A 164 3.25 0.99 2.67
C ALA A 164 2.41 0.18 1.69
N MET A 165 1.39 0.81 1.12
CA MET A 165 0.62 0.28 0.01
C MET A 165 1.06 0.94 -1.29
N ILE A 166 1.15 0.18 -2.38
CA ILE A 166 1.49 0.72 -3.70
C ILE A 166 0.26 0.67 -4.60
N LEU A 167 -0.20 1.83 -5.04
CA LEU A 167 -1.27 2.00 -6.02
C LEU A 167 -0.71 2.47 -7.36
N GLY A 168 -1.31 2.03 -8.45
CA GLY A 168 -0.93 2.44 -9.80
C GLY A 168 -1.34 1.39 -10.84
N GLU A 169 -1.34 1.77 -12.10
CA GLU A 169 -1.76 0.90 -13.19
C GLU A 169 -0.74 -0.19 -13.53
N SER A 170 -1.20 -1.13 -14.37
CA SER A 170 -0.29 -2.06 -15.04
C SER A 170 0.69 -1.26 -15.91
N GLY A 171 1.97 -1.59 -15.83
CA GLY A 171 2.99 -0.85 -16.56
C GLY A 171 3.49 0.44 -15.91
N ALA A 172 2.91 0.92 -14.81
CA ALA A 172 3.38 2.11 -14.09
C ALA A 172 4.76 1.93 -13.40
N GLY A 173 5.36 0.75 -13.46
CA GLY A 173 6.69 0.51 -12.88
C GLY A 173 6.69 0.06 -11.42
N LYS A 174 5.53 -0.29 -10.83
CA LYS A 174 5.41 -0.70 -9.41
C LYS A 174 6.37 -1.83 -9.01
N SER A 175 6.38 -2.93 -9.77
CA SER A 175 7.26 -4.08 -9.48
C SER A 175 8.73 -3.74 -9.64
N THR A 176 9.08 -2.93 -10.65
CA THR A 176 10.44 -2.46 -10.87
C THR A 176 10.90 -1.54 -9.74
N LEU A 177 10.04 -0.61 -9.33
CA LEU A 177 10.28 0.27 -8.19
C LEU A 177 10.48 -0.55 -6.91
N LEU A 178 9.58 -1.48 -6.63
CA LEU A 178 9.68 -2.35 -5.44
C LEU A 178 10.99 -3.14 -5.41
N ASN A 179 11.36 -3.78 -6.54
CA ASN A 179 12.62 -4.50 -6.63
C ASN A 179 13.83 -3.58 -6.40
N ALA A 180 13.83 -2.36 -6.95
CA ALA A 180 14.90 -1.39 -6.75
C ALA A 180 14.97 -0.84 -5.31
N LEU A 181 13.85 -0.84 -4.58
CA LEU A 181 13.82 -0.45 -3.16
C LEU A 181 14.33 -1.55 -2.23
N LEU A 182 14.11 -2.82 -2.60
CA LEU A 182 14.49 -3.98 -1.78
C LEU A 182 15.94 -4.46 -2.03
N GLY A 183 16.54 -4.13 -3.16
CA GLY A 183 17.90 -4.52 -3.58
C GLY A 183 17.89 -5.79 -4.37
#